data_586261f54e2d8d10b358aa176c2abc68
#
_entry.id   586261f54e2d8d10b358aa176c2abc68
#
_cell.length_a   1.000
_cell.length_b   1.000
_cell.length_c   1.000
_cell.angle_alpha   90.00
_cell.angle_beta   90.00
_cell.angle_gamma   90.00
#
_symmetry.space_group_name_H-M   'P 1'
#
loop_
_entity.id
_entity.type
_entity.pdbx_description
1 polymer ?
#
loop_
_entity_poly.entity_id
_entity_poly.type
_entity_poly.pdbx_seq_one_letter_code
_entity_poly.pdbx_strand_id
1 'polypeptide(L)'
;MNLSCVTIQAGLQRPVRLLHLSDTHLCFADNRDCQRKRDLAASRIRYFSGSNETLESYLDEAVAFARQHDCLIVHTGDLIDFVSHLNLEKLHERFALADTFFAVGNHEYSLFVGEAKEDNAYKMQSFHHVQDAAPNPIECASRQVGGLNLVAFDNGYYRFSTAHLDFLKAELQRGLPTILLMHTPIHTENLARHMRDVRKEPCAYLCGSPSHWLDTYSEQRREQQTPDQPTLDFIDFATHQPLVRAVLAGHLHFQFADLITPTLPQFVAGAGFHNQATLVNVI
;
A
#
# COMPACT_ATOMS: atom_id res chain seq x y z
N MET A 1 -4.19 -19.33 -4.66
CA MET A 1 -3.96 -17.90 -4.91
C MET A 1 -4.55 -17.47 -6.25
N ASN A 2 -5.32 -16.39 -6.29
CA ASN A 2 -5.86 -15.79 -7.52
C ASN A 2 -4.80 -14.83 -8.07
N LEU A 3 -4.00 -15.30 -9.03
CA LEU A 3 -2.84 -14.60 -9.56
C LEU A 3 -3.16 -13.87 -10.86
N SER A 4 -2.94 -12.56 -10.90
CA SER A 4 -2.84 -11.77 -12.14
C SER A 4 -1.39 -11.55 -12.53
N CYS A 5 -1.14 -11.15 -13.78
CA CYS A 5 0.21 -10.87 -14.28
C CYS A 5 0.22 -9.52 -15.00
N VAL A 6 1.27 -8.73 -14.73
CA VAL A 6 1.56 -7.49 -15.45
C VAL A 6 3.04 -7.45 -15.85
N THR A 7 3.35 -6.70 -16.91
CA THR A 7 4.72 -6.49 -17.35
C THR A 7 5.03 -5.00 -17.39
N ILE A 8 6.16 -4.61 -16.78
CA ILE A 8 6.66 -3.24 -16.75
C ILE A 8 7.95 -3.17 -17.58
N GLN A 9 7.95 -2.27 -18.56
CA GLN A 9 9.12 -2.00 -19.40
C GLN A 9 10.06 -1.02 -18.67
N ALA A 10 11.14 -1.53 -18.11
CA ALA A 10 12.12 -0.73 -17.39
C ALA A 10 13.50 -0.69 -18.07
N GLY A 11 13.71 -1.51 -19.10
CA GLY A 11 14.99 -1.61 -19.82
C GLY A 11 16.06 -2.35 -19.02
N LEU A 12 15.67 -3.33 -18.21
CA LEU A 12 16.60 -4.13 -17.42
C LEU A 12 17.34 -5.14 -18.31
N GLN A 13 18.61 -5.41 -17.99
CA GLN A 13 19.40 -6.45 -18.66
C GLN A 13 18.91 -7.87 -18.32
N ARG A 14 18.33 -8.05 -17.14
CA ARG A 14 17.73 -9.30 -16.67
C ARG A 14 16.39 -9.01 -16.03
N PRO A 15 15.35 -9.80 -16.32
CA PRO A 15 14.06 -9.63 -15.71
C PRO A 15 14.12 -9.72 -14.17
N VAL A 16 13.37 -8.87 -13.50
CA VAL A 16 13.09 -8.92 -12.05
C VAL A 16 11.63 -9.32 -11.87
N ARG A 17 11.37 -10.28 -10.98
CA ARG A 17 10.02 -10.71 -10.64
C ARG A 17 9.65 -10.21 -9.26
N LEU A 18 8.51 -9.54 -9.17
CA LEU A 18 7.95 -9.11 -7.91
C LEU A 18 6.60 -9.80 -7.73
N LEU A 19 6.30 -10.24 -6.51
CA LEU A 19 4.95 -10.66 -6.13
C LEU A 19 4.32 -9.50 -5.34
N HIS A 20 3.39 -8.80 -5.98
CA HIS A 20 2.72 -7.64 -5.38
C HIS A 20 1.49 -8.09 -4.60
N LEU A 21 1.50 -7.82 -3.30
CA LEU A 21 0.45 -8.07 -2.32
C LEU A 21 0.01 -6.75 -1.69
N SER A 22 -1.23 -6.70 -1.22
CA SER A 22 -1.78 -5.59 -0.43
C SER A 22 -3.03 -6.06 0.33
N ASP A 23 -3.44 -5.29 1.33
CA ASP A 23 -4.78 -5.40 1.95
C ASP A 23 -5.09 -6.82 2.45
N THR A 24 -4.24 -7.36 3.31
CA THR A 24 -4.45 -8.68 3.94
C THR A 24 -5.37 -8.59 5.15
N HIS A 25 -5.29 -7.49 5.93
CA HIS A 25 -6.12 -7.17 7.08
C HIS A 25 -6.18 -8.27 8.14
N LEU A 26 -5.03 -8.70 8.67
CA LEU A 26 -4.97 -9.58 9.83
C LEU A 26 -5.67 -8.93 11.03
N CYS A 27 -6.53 -9.69 11.70
CA CYS A 27 -7.41 -9.19 12.78
C CYS A 27 -7.15 -9.95 14.08
N PHE A 28 -5.91 -9.96 14.56
CA PHE A 28 -5.56 -10.59 15.82
C PHE A 28 -5.65 -9.62 16.98
N ALA A 29 -6.09 -10.11 18.14
CA ALA A 29 -5.95 -9.49 19.45
C ALA A 29 -5.95 -10.58 20.53
N ASP A 30 -5.27 -10.35 21.65
CA ASP A 30 -5.20 -11.30 22.75
C ASP A 30 -5.47 -10.64 24.12
N ASN A 31 -5.14 -11.34 25.22
CA ASN A 31 -5.42 -10.87 26.58
C ASN A 31 -4.57 -9.68 27.04
N ARG A 32 -3.54 -9.29 26.30
CA ARG A 32 -2.75 -8.05 26.51
C ARG A 32 -3.50 -6.82 26.03
N ASP A 33 -4.46 -7.01 25.11
CA ASP A 33 -5.31 -5.94 24.60
C ASP A 33 -6.56 -5.74 25.47
N CYS A 34 -7.12 -4.53 25.46
CA CYS A 34 -8.38 -4.27 26.16
C CYS A 34 -9.55 -5.05 25.53
N GLN A 35 -10.64 -5.26 26.30
CA GLN A 35 -11.81 -6.01 25.84
C GLN A 35 -12.37 -5.44 24.52
N ARG A 36 -12.50 -4.11 24.44
CA ARG A 36 -12.98 -3.43 23.23
C ARG A 36 -12.18 -3.78 21.98
N LYS A 37 -10.85 -3.96 22.10
CA LYS A 37 -9.99 -4.34 20.97
C LYS A 37 -10.18 -5.81 20.57
N ARG A 38 -10.38 -6.71 21.54
CA ARG A 38 -10.73 -8.11 21.26
C ARG A 38 -12.10 -8.24 20.58
N ASP A 39 -13.07 -7.44 21.00
CA ASP A 39 -14.40 -7.39 20.36
C ASP A 39 -14.31 -6.82 18.94
N LEU A 40 -13.45 -5.81 18.72
CA LEU A 40 -13.14 -5.29 17.39
C LEU A 40 -12.56 -6.40 16.52
N ALA A 41 -11.54 -7.13 16.96
CA ALA A 41 -10.94 -8.24 16.24
C ALA A 41 -11.98 -9.26 15.80
N ALA A 42 -12.84 -9.70 16.72
CA ALA A 42 -13.91 -10.67 16.44
C ALA A 42 -14.96 -10.13 15.45
N SER A 43 -15.19 -8.83 15.38
CA SER A 43 -16.11 -8.22 14.41
C SER A 43 -15.46 -8.08 13.03
N ARG A 44 -14.21 -7.61 12.99
CA ARG A 44 -13.50 -7.31 11.75
C ARG A 44 -13.16 -8.56 10.95
N ILE A 45 -12.73 -9.63 11.62
CA ILE A 45 -12.39 -10.87 10.93
C ILE A 45 -13.59 -11.45 10.15
N ARG A 46 -14.82 -11.28 10.65
CA ARG A 46 -16.03 -11.70 9.94
C ARG A 46 -16.27 -10.94 8.63
N TYR A 47 -15.80 -9.70 8.56
CA TYR A 47 -15.89 -8.88 7.36
C TYR A 47 -14.93 -9.36 6.26
N PHE A 48 -13.71 -9.83 6.61
CA PHE A 48 -12.69 -10.17 5.63
C PHE A 48 -12.78 -11.64 5.14
N SER A 49 -12.64 -12.61 6.03
CA SER A 49 -12.60 -14.03 5.63
C SER A 49 -13.29 -14.95 6.61
N GLY A 50 -13.77 -14.43 7.72
CA GLY A 50 -14.36 -15.19 8.81
C GLY A 50 -13.32 -15.82 9.76
N SER A 51 -12.04 -15.92 9.37
CA SER A 51 -10.99 -16.53 10.20
C SER A 51 -9.61 -15.97 9.87
N ASN A 52 -8.80 -15.74 10.91
CA ASN A 52 -7.40 -15.35 10.77
C ASN A 52 -6.55 -16.46 10.18
N GLU A 53 -6.86 -17.74 10.48
CA GLU A 53 -6.17 -18.90 9.93
C GLU A 53 -6.31 -18.94 8.40
N THR A 54 -7.44 -18.52 7.86
CA THR A 54 -7.65 -18.38 6.42
C THR A 54 -6.75 -17.28 5.83
N LEU A 55 -6.68 -16.11 6.48
CA LEU A 55 -5.80 -15.02 6.03
C LEU A 55 -4.32 -15.42 6.10
N GLU A 56 -3.91 -16.09 7.18
CA GLU A 56 -2.55 -16.59 7.31
C GLU A 56 -2.23 -17.62 6.23
N SER A 57 -3.17 -18.51 5.90
CA SER A 57 -2.98 -19.50 4.83
C SER A 57 -2.78 -18.86 3.46
N TYR A 58 -3.42 -17.74 3.17
CA TYR A 58 -3.21 -16.96 1.94
C TYR A 58 -1.82 -16.36 1.88
N LEU A 59 -1.32 -15.82 2.99
CA LEU A 59 0.06 -15.34 3.09
C LEU A 59 1.08 -16.48 2.92
N ASP A 60 0.83 -17.63 3.55
CA ASP A 60 1.71 -18.80 3.41
C ASP A 60 1.76 -19.29 1.96
N GLU A 61 0.63 -19.30 1.25
CA GLU A 61 0.57 -19.60 -0.18
C GLU A 61 1.38 -18.60 -1.01
N ALA A 62 1.26 -17.29 -0.71
CA ALA A 62 2.02 -16.26 -1.39
C ALA A 62 3.53 -16.37 -1.13
N VAL A 63 3.95 -16.65 0.11
CA VAL A 63 5.36 -16.90 0.48
C VAL A 63 5.91 -18.12 -0.25
N ALA A 64 5.14 -19.23 -0.27
CA ALA A 64 5.53 -20.44 -0.99
C ALA A 64 5.70 -20.18 -2.49
N PHE A 65 4.75 -19.45 -3.10
CA PHE A 65 4.83 -19.06 -4.49
C PHE A 65 6.07 -18.18 -4.77
N ALA A 66 6.31 -17.17 -3.95
CA ALA A 66 7.45 -16.26 -4.12
C ALA A 66 8.79 -17.03 -4.08
N ARG A 67 8.94 -17.97 -3.12
CA ARG A 67 10.12 -18.82 -3.02
C ARG A 67 10.29 -19.75 -4.23
N GLN A 68 9.20 -20.37 -4.70
CA GLN A 68 9.22 -21.31 -5.84
C GLN A 68 9.60 -20.60 -7.14
N HIS A 69 9.22 -19.33 -7.29
CA HIS A 69 9.38 -18.57 -8.53
C HIS A 69 10.48 -17.50 -8.47
N ASP A 70 11.27 -17.47 -7.39
CA ASP A 70 12.34 -16.48 -7.15
C ASP A 70 11.82 -15.04 -7.31
N CYS A 71 10.73 -14.74 -6.59
CA CYS A 71 10.11 -13.42 -6.57
C CYS A 71 10.43 -12.71 -5.25
N LEU A 72 10.78 -11.42 -5.33
CA LEU A 72 10.72 -10.54 -4.17
C LEU A 72 9.25 -10.19 -3.87
N ILE A 73 8.80 -10.35 -2.65
CA ILE A 73 7.49 -9.85 -2.23
C ILE A 73 7.56 -8.34 -2.05
N VAL A 74 6.64 -7.62 -2.70
CA VAL A 74 6.37 -6.20 -2.43
C VAL A 74 4.97 -6.09 -1.87
N HIS A 75 4.83 -5.53 -0.66
CA HIS A 75 3.55 -5.38 0.01
C HIS A 75 3.20 -3.90 0.17
N THR A 76 2.06 -3.47 -0.34
CA THR A 76 1.65 -2.07 -0.38
C THR A 76 0.63 -1.70 0.71
N GLY A 77 0.83 -2.25 1.91
CA GLY A 77 0.13 -1.81 3.13
C GLY A 77 -1.13 -2.60 3.48
N ASP A 78 -1.66 -2.28 4.65
CA ASP A 78 -2.84 -2.93 5.24
C ASP A 78 -2.64 -4.46 5.41
N LEU A 79 -1.44 -4.86 5.88
CA LEU A 79 -1.21 -6.24 6.30
C LEU A 79 -2.01 -6.56 7.56
N ILE A 80 -2.06 -5.60 8.51
CA ILE A 80 -2.88 -5.67 9.71
C ILE A 80 -4.07 -4.72 9.62
N ASP A 81 -5.21 -5.05 10.23
CA ASP A 81 -6.41 -4.22 10.19
C ASP A 81 -6.43 -3.12 11.28
N PHE A 82 -5.66 -3.31 12.34
CA PHE A 82 -5.50 -2.36 13.44
C PHE A 82 -4.30 -2.74 14.30
N VAL A 83 -3.79 -1.78 15.06
CA VAL A 83 -2.68 -1.99 15.99
C VAL A 83 -3.15 -2.76 17.21
N SER A 84 -2.58 -3.95 17.42
CA SER A 84 -2.69 -4.76 18.64
C SER A 84 -1.35 -5.44 18.92
N HIS A 85 -1.15 -5.97 20.12
CA HIS A 85 0.08 -6.71 20.44
C HIS A 85 0.30 -7.87 19.46
N LEU A 86 -0.73 -8.68 19.27
CA LEU A 86 -0.60 -9.88 18.44
C LEU A 86 -0.51 -9.53 16.93
N ASN A 87 -1.20 -8.48 16.44
CA ASN A 87 -1.06 -8.06 15.05
C ASN A 87 0.36 -7.56 14.75
N LEU A 88 0.99 -6.82 15.65
CA LEU A 88 2.39 -6.36 15.47
C LEU A 88 3.37 -7.55 15.47
N GLU A 89 3.17 -8.52 16.34
CA GLU A 89 3.95 -9.76 16.35
C GLU A 89 3.78 -10.52 15.03
N LYS A 90 2.54 -10.65 14.53
CA LYS A 90 2.25 -11.29 13.25
C LYS A 90 2.87 -10.55 12.06
N LEU A 91 2.82 -9.22 12.06
CA LEU A 91 3.48 -8.41 11.04
C LEU A 91 4.99 -8.71 11.01
N HIS A 92 5.65 -8.69 12.17
CA HIS A 92 7.07 -9.01 12.29
C HIS A 92 7.38 -10.45 11.84
N GLU A 93 6.63 -11.45 12.33
CA GLU A 93 6.81 -12.86 11.98
C GLU A 93 6.66 -13.11 10.48
N ARG A 94 5.64 -12.55 9.83
CA ARG A 94 5.37 -12.77 8.41
C ARG A 94 6.47 -12.19 7.52
N PHE A 95 6.98 -11.02 7.86
CA PHE A 95 8.10 -10.44 7.13
C PHE A 95 9.42 -11.17 7.36
N ALA A 96 9.62 -11.80 8.52
CA ALA A 96 10.78 -12.64 8.76
C ALA A 96 10.77 -13.94 7.95
N LEU A 97 9.59 -14.42 7.53
CA LEU A 97 9.45 -15.67 6.75
C LEU A 97 9.76 -15.49 5.26
N ALA A 98 9.72 -14.28 4.73
CA ALA A 98 9.92 -14.03 3.31
C ALA A 98 10.75 -12.78 3.09
N ASP A 99 11.49 -12.75 1.99
CA ASP A 99 12.16 -11.55 1.52
C ASP A 99 11.10 -10.56 1.02
N THR A 100 10.79 -9.56 1.84
CA THR A 100 9.69 -8.62 1.61
C THR A 100 10.19 -7.19 1.67
N PHE A 101 9.67 -6.34 0.77
CA PHE A 101 9.81 -4.90 0.81
C PHE A 101 8.42 -4.27 0.98
N PHE A 102 8.28 -3.39 1.97
CA PHE A 102 6.98 -2.97 2.50
C PHE A 102 6.78 -1.46 2.39
N ALA A 103 5.61 -1.05 1.88
CA ALA A 103 5.05 0.29 2.03
C ALA A 103 3.86 0.19 2.98
N VAL A 104 3.83 1.02 4.00
CA VAL A 104 2.80 1.01 5.05
C VAL A 104 1.46 1.54 4.55
N GLY A 105 0.35 0.99 5.04
CA GLY A 105 -1.00 1.50 4.79
C GLY A 105 -1.59 2.29 5.96
N ASN A 106 -2.85 2.71 5.82
CA ASN A 106 -3.52 3.48 6.88
C ASN A 106 -3.97 2.61 8.05
N HIS A 107 -4.24 1.34 7.84
CA HIS A 107 -4.66 0.42 8.88
C HIS A 107 -3.52 0.04 9.84
N GLU A 108 -2.28 0.08 9.40
CA GLU A 108 -1.12 -0.07 10.29
C GLU A 108 -1.08 0.98 11.40
N TYR A 109 -1.73 2.13 11.22
CA TYR A 109 -1.80 3.17 12.26
C TYR A 109 -3.11 3.19 13.03
N SER A 110 -4.11 2.41 12.62
CA SER A 110 -5.43 2.39 13.25
C SER A 110 -5.38 1.75 14.63
N LEU A 111 -5.64 2.52 15.67
CA LEU A 111 -5.83 1.99 17.03
C LEU A 111 -7.20 1.30 17.16
N PHE A 112 -8.23 1.91 16.57
CA PHE A 112 -9.58 1.37 16.43
C PHE A 112 -10.14 1.78 15.07
N VAL A 113 -10.56 0.81 14.28
CA VAL A 113 -11.11 1.06 12.94
C VAL A 113 -12.37 1.91 13.01
N GLY A 114 -12.45 2.94 12.16
CA GLY A 114 -13.57 3.88 12.12
C GLY A 114 -13.45 5.08 13.07
N GLU A 115 -12.42 5.15 13.92
CA GLU A 115 -12.20 6.26 14.85
C GLU A 115 -11.00 7.13 14.47
N ALA A 116 -10.23 6.72 13.51
CA ALA A 116 -9.06 7.45 13.06
C ALA A 116 -9.45 8.82 12.48
N LYS A 117 -8.80 9.87 12.96
CA LYS A 117 -8.85 11.19 12.32
C LYS A 117 -7.94 11.28 11.10
N GLU A 118 -7.07 10.27 10.92
CA GLU A 118 -6.09 10.18 9.84
C GLU A 118 -5.23 11.45 9.74
N ASP A 119 -4.82 11.96 10.88
CA ASP A 119 -3.86 13.05 11.02
C ASP A 119 -2.53 12.57 11.62
N ASN A 120 -1.51 13.41 11.55
CA ASN A 120 -0.18 13.08 12.04
C ASN A 120 -0.14 12.80 13.54
N ALA A 121 -0.95 13.47 14.36
CA ALA A 121 -1.00 13.25 15.80
C ALA A 121 -1.56 11.86 16.13
N TYR A 122 -2.56 11.40 15.39
CA TYR A 122 -3.09 10.05 15.53
C TYR A 122 -2.07 9.00 15.07
N LYS A 123 -1.44 9.20 13.92
CA LYS A 123 -0.40 8.32 13.37
C LYS A 123 0.75 8.10 14.37
N MET A 124 1.25 9.18 14.98
CA MET A 124 2.38 9.11 15.91
C MET A 124 2.11 8.30 17.17
N GLN A 125 0.85 7.98 17.50
CA GLN A 125 0.52 7.15 18.67
C GLN A 125 0.97 5.68 18.48
N SER A 126 1.06 5.21 17.25
CA SER A 126 1.45 3.84 16.92
C SER A 126 2.71 3.74 16.05
N PHE A 127 3.20 4.84 15.50
CA PHE A 127 4.30 4.87 14.53
C PHE A 127 5.51 4.03 14.94
N HIS A 128 6.02 4.22 16.17
CA HIS A 128 7.21 3.50 16.64
C HIS A 128 6.96 1.99 16.75
N HIS A 129 5.80 1.58 17.21
CA HIS A 129 5.44 0.16 17.33
C HIS A 129 5.36 -0.52 15.96
N VAL A 130 4.79 0.19 14.96
CA VAL A 130 4.72 -0.31 13.59
C VAL A 130 6.11 -0.35 12.95
N GLN A 131 6.92 0.71 13.17
CA GLN A 131 8.30 0.76 12.67
C GLN A 131 9.14 -0.40 13.21
N ASP A 132 9.02 -0.73 14.50
CA ASP A 132 9.76 -1.82 15.14
C ASP A 132 9.35 -3.21 14.59
N ALA A 133 8.11 -3.35 14.12
CA ALA A 133 7.58 -4.58 13.53
C ALA A 133 7.86 -4.70 12.02
N ALA A 134 8.08 -3.58 11.32
CA ALA A 134 8.24 -3.55 9.87
C ALA A 134 9.64 -4.01 9.40
N PRO A 135 9.78 -4.56 8.18
CA PRO A 135 11.04 -5.07 7.65
C PRO A 135 12.00 -3.97 7.16
N ASN A 136 11.50 -2.75 6.98
CA ASN A 136 12.25 -1.59 6.50
C ASN A 136 11.67 -0.30 7.10
N PRO A 137 12.37 0.84 6.99
CA PRO A 137 11.80 2.15 7.36
C PRO A 137 10.45 2.37 6.69
N ILE A 138 9.43 2.78 7.48
CA ILE A 138 8.05 2.87 7.01
C ILE A 138 7.69 4.24 6.42
N GLU A 139 8.37 5.31 6.82
CA GLU A 139 8.11 6.64 6.28
C GLU A 139 8.55 6.73 4.81
N CYS A 140 9.81 6.34 4.53
CA CYS A 140 10.31 6.13 3.18
C CYS A 140 11.49 5.14 3.23
N ALA A 141 11.58 4.31 2.21
CA ALA A 141 12.66 3.33 2.07
C ALA A 141 13.00 3.10 0.60
N SER A 142 14.21 2.63 0.32
CA SER A 142 14.58 2.15 -1.00
C SER A 142 15.27 0.80 -0.95
N ARG A 143 15.13 0.04 -2.04
CA ARG A 143 15.77 -1.25 -2.22
C ARG A 143 16.15 -1.48 -3.68
N GLN A 144 17.40 -1.83 -3.92
CA GLN A 144 17.87 -2.18 -5.26
C GLN A 144 17.81 -3.69 -5.48
N VAL A 145 17.29 -4.11 -6.62
CA VAL A 145 17.24 -5.51 -7.05
C VAL A 145 17.40 -5.61 -8.56
N GLY A 146 18.42 -6.36 -9.03
CA GLY A 146 18.62 -6.64 -10.47
C GLY A 146 18.75 -5.41 -11.37
N GLY A 147 19.24 -4.28 -10.86
CA GLY A 147 19.33 -3.01 -11.59
C GLY A 147 18.05 -2.16 -11.54
N LEU A 148 17.03 -2.61 -10.83
CA LEU A 148 15.82 -1.86 -10.52
C LEU A 148 15.95 -1.19 -9.15
N ASN A 149 15.42 0.02 -8.98
CA ASN A 149 15.22 0.66 -7.69
C ASN A 149 13.74 0.62 -7.30
N LEU A 150 13.43 0.04 -6.14
CA LEU A 150 12.12 0.07 -5.52
C LEU A 150 12.14 1.17 -4.46
N VAL A 151 11.16 2.06 -4.46
CA VAL A 151 11.07 3.17 -3.51
C VAL A 151 9.68 3.16 -2.88
N ALA A 152 9.62 2.91 -1.58
CA ALA A 152 8.39 2.87 -0.79
C ALA A 152 8.17 4.18 -0.04
N PHE A 153 6.91 4.62 0.03
CA PHE A 153 6.49 5.81 0.74
C PHE A 153 5.25 5.54 1.58
N ASP A 154 5.21 6.19 2.75
CA ASP A 154 4.00 6.28 3.55
C ASP A 154 3.08 7.39 3.03
N ASN A 155 2.05 7.02 2.29
CA ASN A 155 0.97 7.90 1.89
C ASN A 155 -0.41 7.40 2.37
N GLY A 156 -0.44 6.57 3.39
CA GLY A 156 -1.66 5.94 3.91
C GLY A 156 -2.76 6.96 4.27
N TYR A 157 -2.38 8.19 4.63
CA TYR A 157 -3.31 9.30 4.89
C TYR A 157 -3.43 10.29 3.73
N TYR A 158 -3.34 9.81 2.47
CA TYR A 158 -3.55 10.55 1.23
C TYR A 158 -2.55 11.69 0.97
N ARG A 159 -1.43 11.73 1.68
CA ARG A 159 -0.49 12.86 1.60
C ARG A 159 0.96 12.42 1.48
N PHE A 160 1.72 13.26 0.79
CA PHE A 160 3.17 13.20 0.78
C PHE A 160 3.75 14.43 1.47
N SER A 161 4.95 14.28 2.05
CA SER A 161 5.69 15.37 2.66
C SER A 161 6.82 15.88 1.75
N THR A 162 7.37 17.04 2.08
CA THR A 162 8.59 17.54 1.43
C THR A 162 9.76 16.57 1.59
N ALA A 163 9.86 15.87 2.74
CA ALA A 163 10.88 14.86 2.97
C ALA A 163 10.74 13.66 2.00
N HIS A 164 9.52 13.25 1.66
CA HIS A 164 9.27 12.23 0.63
C HIS A 164 9.77 12.69 -0.74
N LEU A 165 9.51 13.93 -1.12
CA LEU A 165 10.00 14.50 -2.38
C LEU A 165 11.53 14.55 -2.43
N ASP A 166 12.17 15.00 -1.36
CA ASP A 166 13.63 15.09 -1.28
C ASP A 166 14.27 13.69 -1.31
N PHE A 167 13.66 12.71 -0.64
CA PHE A 167 14.08 11.32 -0.71
C PHE A 167 13.98 10.76 -2.14
N LEU A 168 12.86 10.99 -2.84
CA LEU A 168 12.70 10.55 -4.23
C LEU A 168 13.74 11.19 -5.14
N LYS A 169 13.98 12.49 -5.00
CA LYS A 169 15.03 13.20 -5.77
C LYS A 169 16.41 12.57 -5.58
N ALA A 170 16.76 12.25 -4.32
CA ALA A 170 18.04 11.61 -4.01
C ALA A 170 18.14 10.21 -4.60
N GLU A 171 17.07 9.40 -4.51
CA GLU A 171 17.06 8.05 -5.07
C GLU A 171 17.17 8.04 -6.61
N LEU A 172 16.53 8.99 -7.29
CA LEU A 172 16.61 9.08 -8.76
C LEU A 172 18.01 9.52 -9.27
N GLN A 173 18.84 10.16 -8.43
CA GLN A 173 20.24 10.45 -8.77
C GLN A 173 21.08 9.18 -9.01
N ARG A 174 20.61 8.01 -8.55
CA ARG A 174 21.27 6.73 -8.83
C ARG A 174 21.22 6.33 -10.31
N GLY A 175 20.34 6.97 -11.11
CA GLY A 175 20.19 6.69 -12.52
C GLY A 175 19.52 5.35 -12.85
N LEU A 176 18.88 4.70 -11.88
CA LEU A 176 18.22 3.41 -12.05
C LEU A 176 16.74 3.59 -12.39
N PRO A 177 16.17 2.70 -13.27
CA PRO A 177 14.73 2.63 -13.42
C PRO A 177 14.09 2.35 -12.05
N THR A 178 13.02 3.06 -11.74
CA THR A 178 12.43 3.11 -10.41
C THR A 178 10.96 2.74 -10.44
N ILE A 179 10.52 1.90 -9.51
CA ILE A 179 9.11 1.61 -9.24
C ILE A 179 8.77 2.20 -7.87
N LEU A 180 7.71 3.01 -7.81
CA LEU A 180 7.19 3.56 -6.57
C LEU A 180 6.19 2.59 -5.94
N LEU A 181 6.32 2.37 -4.64
CA LEU A 181 5.38 1.61 -3.84
C LEU A 181 4.71 2.57 -2.86
N MET A 182 3.40 2.52 -2.79
CA MET A 182 2.60 3.32 -1.88
C MET A 182 1.29 2.60 -1.57
N HIS A 183 0.60 2.98 -0.51
CA HIS A 183 -0.67 2.34 -0.20
C HIS A 183 -1.82 2.96 -1.00
N THR A 184 -2.03 4.26 -0.85
CA THR A 184 -3.13 4.97 -1.51
C THR A 184 -2.76 5.30 -2.97
N PRO A 185 -3.56 4.88 -3.96
CA PRO A 185 -3.28 5.17 -5.36
C PRO A 185 -3.33 6.66 -5.67
N ILE A 186 -2.52 7.10 -6.64
CA ILE A 186 -2.60 8.45 -7.20
C ILE A 186 -3.88 8.57 -8.03
N HIS A 187 -4.53 9.72 -7.94
CA HIS A 187 -5.76 10.01 -8.67
C HIS A 187 -5.57 9.89 -10.18
N THR A 188 -6.51 9.19 -10.83
CA THR A 188 -6.76 9.26 -12.27
C THR A 188 -8.26 9.38 -12.50
N GLU A 189 -8.65 10.03 -13.58
CA GLU A 189 -10.06 10.20 -13.92
C GLU A 189 -10.79 8.87 -14.11
N ASN A 190 -10.12 7.87 -14.70
CA ASN A 190 -10.72 6.56 -14.94
C ASN A 190 -10.95 5.81 -13.62
N LEU A 191 -9.96 5.81 -12.72
CA LEU A 191 -10.08 5.16 -11.43
C LEU A 191 -11.13 5.83 -10.54
N ALA A 192 -11.16 7.17 -10.51
CA ALA A 192 -12.15 7.93 -9.77
C ALA A 192 -13.59 7.66 -10.28
N ARG A 193 -13.79 7.61 -11.60
CA ARG A 193 -15.08 7.21 -12.20
C ARG A 193 -15.44 5.77 -11.86
N HIS A 194 -14.47 4.85 -11.91
CA HIS A 194 -14.71 3.46 -11.53
C HIS A 194 -15.19 3.35 -10.08
N MET A 195 -14.55 4.06 -9.15
CA MET A 195 -14.99 4.11 -7.75
C MET A 195 -16.43 4.62 -7.61
N ARG A 196 -16.76 5.74 -8.24
CA ARG A 196 -18.09 6.34 -8.15
C ARG A 196 -19.15 5.53 -8.90
N ASP A 197 -18.89 5.18 -10.17
CA ASP A 197 -19.92 4.71 -11.09
C ASP A 197 -20.10 3.18 -11.06
N VAL A 198 -19.03 2.44 -10.79
CA VAL A 198 -19.04 0.96 -10.72
C VAL A 198 -19.11 0.47 -9.28
N ARG A 199 -18.18 0.96 -8.43
CA ARG A 199 -18.10 0.53 -7.03
C ARG A 199 -19.16 1.19 -6.14
N LYS A 200 -19.77 2.30 -6.60
CA LYS A 200 -20.78 3.08 -5.86
C LYS A 200 -20.26 3.63 -4.52
N GLU A 201 -18.98 3.91 -4.46
CA GLU A 201 -18.36 4.48 -3.27
C GLU A 201 -18.68 5.98 -3.10
N PRO A 202 -18.77 6.49 -1.87
CA PRO A 202 -19.09 7.89 -1.58
C PRO A 202 -17.96 8.86 -1.97
N CYS A 203 -16.75 8.35 -2.16
CA CYS A 203 -15.59 9.10 -2.64
C CYS A 203 -14.60 8.15 -3.32
N ALA A 204 -13.59 8.69 -3.99
CA ALA A 204 -12.67 7.86 -4.77
C ALA A 204 -11.54 7.21 -3.93
N TYR A 205 -11.28 7.70 -2.72
CA TYR A 205 -10.19 7.21 -1.86
C TYR A 205 -8.81 7.25 -2.53
N LEU A 206 -8.50 8.37 -3.21
CA LEU A 206 -7.29 8.55 -4.01
C LEU A 206 -6.45 9.74 -3.50
N CYS A 207 -5.14 9.63 -3.66
CA CYS A 207 -4.19 10.68 -3.35
C CYS A 207 -4.13 11.71 -4.50
N GLY A 208 -4.18 13.00 -4.18
CA GLY A 208 -4.06 14.06 -5.19
C GLY A 208 -5.33 14.31 -6.00
N SER A 209 -6.52 14.01 -5.46
CA SER A 209 -7.79 14.27 -6.14
C SER A 209 -8.02 15.76 -6.42
N PRO A 210 -8.40 16.14 -7.65
CA PRO A 210 -8.67 17.53 -7.99
C PRO A 210 -9.99 18.03 -7.38
N SER A 211 -10.15 19.36 -7.27
CA SER A 211 -11.27 20.00 -6.57
C SER A 211 -12.65 19.57 -7.06
N HIS A 212 -12.83 19.42 -8.36
CA HIS A 212 -14.13 19.02 -8.92
C HIS A 212 -14.62 17.62 -8.48
N TRP A 213 -13.72 16.73 -8.07
CA TRP A 213 -14.07 15.48 -7.40
C TRP A 213 -14.36 15.71 -5.92
N LEU A 214 -13.50 16.46 -5.24
CA LEU A 214 -13.60 16.75 -3.80
C LEU A 214 -14.92 17.46 -3.44
N ASP A 215 -15.42 18.32 -4.33
CA ASP A 215 -16.69 19.03 -4.12
C ASP A 215 -17.92 18.09 -4.04
N THR A 216 -17.76 16.85 -4.52
CA THR A 216 -18.83 15.83 -4.43
C THR A 216 -18.78 15.00 -3.14
N TYR A 217 -17.70 15.14 -2.32
CA TYR A 217 -17.48 14.34 -1.12
C TYR A 217 -18.17 14.95 0.11
N SER A 218 -18.41 14.13 1.14
CA SER A 218 -18.75 14.64 2.45
C SER A 218 -17.65 15.55 3.00
N GLU A 219 -17.98 16.47 3.90
CA GLU A 219 -17.01 17.39 4.49
C GLU A 219 -15.81 16.65 5.09
N GLN A 220 -16.07 15.60 5.88
CA GLN A 220 -15.01 14.76 6.47
C GLN A 220 -14.08 14.15 5.41
N ARG A 221 -14.65 13.58 4.32
CA ARG A 221 -13.86 12.95 3.27
C ARG A 221 -13.11 13.97 2.41
N ARG A 222 -13.70 15.14 2.23
CA ARG A 222 -13.03 16.25 1.55
C ARG A 222 -11.83 16.76 2.36
N GLU A 223 -11.98 16.99 3.66
CA GLU A 223 -10.89 17.40 4.54
C GLU A 223 -9.74 16.38 4.51
N GLN A 224 -10.06 15.09 4.58
CA GLN A 224 -9.12 13.99 4.57
C GLN A 224 -8.33 13.90 3.25
N GLN A 225 -9.00 14.03 2.10
CA GLN A 225 -8.43 13.77 0.79
C GLN A 225 -8.02 15.03 0.01
N THR A 226 -8.24 16.23 0.55
CA THR A 226 -7.73 17.47 -0.08
C THR A 226 -6.20 17.48 -0.03
N PRO A 227 -5.52 17.45 -1.19
CA PRO A 227 -4.08 17.44 -1.23
C PRO A 227 -3.53 18.79 -0.74
N ASP A 228 -2.49 18.75 0.05
CA ASP A 228 -1.67 19.91 0.38
C ASP A 228 -0.59 20.15 -0.69
N GLN A 229 0.09 21.28 -0.61
CA GLN A 229 1.09 21.65 -1.62
C GLN A 229 2.24 20.63 -1.71
N PRO A 230 2.82 20.10 -0.61
CA PRO A 230 3.83 19.05 -0.69
C PRO A 230 3.37 17.78 -1.43
N THR A 231 2.10 17.39 -1.27
CA THR A 231 1.51 16.28 -2.01
C THR A 231 1.43 16.54 -3.50
N LEU A 232 0.98 17.74 -3.90
CA LEU A 232 0.92 18.15 -5.30
C LEU A 232 2.31 18.22 -5.92
N ASP A 233 3.28 18.80 -5.21
CA ASP A 233 4.67 18.91 -5.66
C ASP A 233 5.33 17.53 -5.85
N PHE A 234 5.05 16.58 -4.93
CA PHE A 234 5.53 15.20 -5.05
C PHE A 234 4.96 14.51 -6.30
N ILE A 235 3.63 14.59 -6.47
CA ILE A 235 2.94 13.95 -7.62
C ILE A 235 3.43 14.55 -8.93
N ASP A 236 3.48 15.87 -9.02
CA ASP A 236 3.97 16.56 -10.22
C ASP A 236 5.41 16.13 -10.54
N PHE A 237 6.30 16.16 -9.56
CA PHE A 237 7.68 15.74 -9.76
C PHE A 237 7.76 14.27 -10.19
N ALA A 238 7.14 13.35 -9.45
CA ALA A 238 7.24 11.90 -9.70
C ALA A 238 6.72 11.50 -11.08
N THR A 239 5.61 12.13 -11.52
CA THR A 239 4.95 11.80 -12.79
C THR A 239 5.70 12.31 -14.03
N HIS A 240 6.62 13.25 -13.86
CA HIS A 240 7.46 13.79 -14.95
C HIS A 240 8.86 13.18 -15.00
N GLN A 241 9.20 12.23 -14.11
CA GLN A 241 10.54 11.63 -14.10
C GLN A 241 10.64 10.44 -15.05
N PRO A 242 11.54 10.46 -16.03
CA PRO A 242 11.68 9.37 -17.00
C PRO A 242 12.20 8.07 -16.37
N LEU A 243 12.84 8.14 -15.20
CA LEU A 243 13.28 6.95 -14.45
C LEU A 243 12.16 6.27 -13.68
N VAL A 244 11.05 6.97 -13.38
CA VAL A 244 9.88 6.36 -12.73
C VAL A 244 9.10 5.57 -13.78
N ARG A 245 9.05 4.24 -13.62
CA ARG A 245 8.50 3.31 -14.61
C ARG A 245 7.10 2.82 -14.30
N ALA A 246 6.74 2.78 -13.02
CA ALA A 246 5.40 2.42 -12.58
C ALA A 246 5.15 2.84 -11.14
N VAL A 247 3.87 2.85 -10.77
CA VAL A 247 3.39 2.92 -9.40
C VAL A 247 2.67 1.61 -9.06
N LEU A 248 3.00 1.01 -7.91
CA LEU A 248 2.27 -0.12 -7.32
C LEU A 248 1.57 0.39 -6.07
N ALA A 249 0.26 0.13 -5.97
CA ALA A 249 -0.59 0.61 -4.89
C ALA A 249 -1.59 -0.45 -4.41
N GLY A 250 -2.26 -0.21 -3.29
CA GLY A 250 -3.29 -1.05 -2.68
C GLY A 250 -4.57 -0.29 -2.38
N HIS A 251 -5.09 -0.41 -1.14
CA HIS A 251 -6.13 0.40 -0.53
C HIS A 251 -7.57 0.16 -1.03
N LEU A 252 -7.76 -0.13 -2.31
CA LEU A 252 -9.10 -0.15 -2.91
C LEU A 252 -9.75 -1.54 -2.92
N HIS A 253 -9.03 -2.57 -2.49
CA HIS A 253 -9.50 -3.94 -2.37
C HIS A 253 -9.95 -4.59 -3.69
N PHE A 254 -9.50 -4.08 -4.83
CA PHE A 254 -9.72 -4.68 -6.16
C PHE A 254 -8.58 -4.36 -7.11
N GLN A 255 -8.39 -5.24 -8.10
CA GLN A 255 -7.36 -5.02 -9.10
C GLN A 255 -7.79 -3.95 -10.10
N PHE A 256 -6.89 -3.01 -10.36
CA PHE A 256 -7.06 -2.00 -11.39
C PHE A 256 -5.73 -1.62 -12.03
N ALA A 257 -5.74 -1.32 -13.31
CA ALA A 257 -4.58 -0.80 -14.02
C ALA A 257 -4.99 0.43 -14.81
N ASP A 258 -4.23 1.51 -14.66
CA ASP A 258 -4.48 2.77 -15.35
C ASP A 258 -3.18 3.50 -15.66
N LEU A 259 -3.27 4.56 -16.43
CA LEU A 259 -2.17 5.46 -16.74
C LEU A 259 -2.36 6.76 -15.96
N ILE A 260 -1.39 7.12 -15.10
CA ILE A 260 -1.34 8.43 -14.43
C ILE A 260 -0.99 9.51 -15.47
N THR A 261 0.00 9.22 -16.31
CA THR A 261 0.35 9.98 -17.53
C THR A 261 0.43 9.02 -18.71
N PRO A 262 0.51 9.50 -19.96
CA PRO A 262 0.61 8.58 -21.12
C PRO A 262 1.73 7.53 -21.04
N THR A 263 2.72 7.73 -20.17
CA THR A 263 3.88 6.85 -20.05
C THR A 263 4.08 6.24 -18.67
N LEU A 264 3.28 6.63 -17.68
CA LEU A 264 3.41 6.15 -16.30
C LEU A 264 2.20 5.31 -15.89
N PRO A 265 2.31 3.98 -15.92
CA PRO A 265 1.27 3.09 -15.44
C PRO A 265 1.21 3.05 -13.92
N GLN A 266 -0.01 2.85 -13.40
CA GLN A 266 -0.31 2.54 -12.02
C GLN A 266 -1.06 1.21 -11.95
N PHE A 267 -0.63 0.34 -11.03
CA PHE A 267 -1.27 -0.96 -10.79
C PHE A 267 -1.74 -1.01 -9.33
N VAL A 268 -3.04 -1.15 -9.14
CA VAL A 268 -3.66 -1.35 -7.84
C VAL A 268 -3.80 -2.85 -7.61
N ALA A 269 -3.31 -3.34 -6.50
CA ALA A 269 -3.43 -4.75 -6.11
C ALA A 269 -4.88 -5.11 -5.75
N GLY A 270 -5.23 -6.35 -5.98
CA GLY A 270 -6.44 -6.92 -5.39
C GLY A 270 -6.23 -7.25 -3.92
N ALA A 271 -7.33 -7.45 -3.20
CA ALA A 271 -7.31 -7.68 -1.78
C ALA A 271 -6.65 -9.02 -1.40
N GLY A 272 -5.64 -8.97 -0.55
CA GLY A 272 -4.99 -10.14 0.02
C GLY A 272 -5.97 -11.02 0.81
N PHE A 273 -6.94 -10.40 1.49
CA PHE A 273 -8.00 -11.15 2.18
C PHE A 273 -8.96 -11.92 1.25
N HIS A 274 -8.87 -11.73 -0.06
CA HIS A 274 -9.52 -12.56 -1.08
C HIS A 274 -8.54 -13.48 -1.82
N ASN A 275 -7.36 -13.72 -1.24
CA ASN A 275 -6.29 -14.52 -1.82
C ASN A 275 -5.86 -14.04 -3.21
N GLN A 276 -5.83 -12.69 -3.42
CA GLN A 276 -5.42 -12.08 -4.67
C GLN A 276 -3.97 -11.59 -4.60
N ALA A 277 -3.25 -11.77 -5.69
CA ALA A 277 -1.88 -11.28 -5.86
C ALA A 277 -1.60 -10.90 -7.31
N THR A 278 -0.57 -10.09 -7.55
CA THR A 278 -0.14 -9.74 -8.89
C THR A 278 1.34 -10.10 -9.08
N LEU A 279 1.63 -10.97 -10.06
CA LEU A 279 2.99 -11.19 -10.52
C LEU A 279 3.39 -10.04 -11.45
N VAL A 280 4.39 -9.27 -11.03
CA VAL A 280 4.93 -8.15 -11.79
C VAL A 280 6.25 -8.58 -12.41
N ASN A 281 6.29 -8.69 -13.73
CA ASN A 281 7.51 -8.94 -14.49
C ASN A 281 8.10 -7.60 -14.94
N VAL A 282 9.28 -7.25 -14.44
CA VAL A 282 10.00 -6.03 -14.84
C VAL A 282 11.11 -6.42 -15.80
N ILE A 283 11.09 -5.89 -17.03
CA ILE A 283 12.00 -6.24 -18.12
C ILE A 283 12.70 -5.03 -18.73
#